data_3cd742068ea99427d2e74de43ffd7446
#
_entry.id   3cd742068ea99427d2e74de43ffd7446
#
_cell.length_a   1.000
_cell.length_b   1.000
_cell.length_c   1.000
_cell.angle_alpha   90.00
_cell.angle_beta   90.00
_cell.angle_gamma   90.00
#
_symmetry.space_group_name_H-M   'P 1'
#
loop_
_entity.id
_entity.type
_entity.pdbx_description
1 polymer ?
#
loop_
_entity_poly.entity_id
_entity_poly.type
_entity_poly.pdbx_seq_one_letter_code
_entity_poly.pdbx_strand_id
1 'polypeptide(L)'
;MTSLGFVLRLASREARAARKRLLLLTASVTAGVGALVAVNSFTDNLTVSVAAQAQALLGADLAFTARKPLAEIPSAAKWIDSLAKLPGTKVARSVSLAAMAYLPNSGGARLVQLRSVDPGWPFYGAVETSPAGSWPRLQDGDALVDPSLLPAIGAKVGDTLSVGEGRFRIVGTVVNVPGDVGLQMAFGARVFIATSQLASTKLLGFGARVEHEDFVQLGAGRDAQAIAKAARPQLRGDRVGVRTVADDRDNLTNALTRLGNYLGLVALAALLLGGLGVASAVHVFIRQRLDSIAVLRCLGATSGQIFAVYLMQAVGMGLLGSALGALFGVALQQVMPLVLADFIPVDVRVLPSPRAILIGMSLGIWTSAVFALLPLLGIREISPLATLRRTVSPLRIRWDLYRVIAVVALVASVVGLAAVQVGSLVQGAWFAAAVGGALLVLWLASLALMWGARRFTPASWPYLWRQGLANLHRPANQTVTVVLALGFGAFLLTTLFTAQHNLLQDLTLDGGGASGRPNLVLFDIQPDQRAAVNAALASEGLPGDRFEPIVPMRITSVKGKPVTALLAGAEGAPDDSAGPDSAAQSRAQGRRGPGGRRGGANGGAWAFRREYRSTYRSVLGPAERVTSGRWF
;
A
#
# COMPACT_ATOMS: atom_id res chain seq x y z
N MET A 1 49.45 -11.01 18.52
CA MET A 1 48.57 -11.39 17.41
C MET A 1 47.60 -12.48 17.90
N THR A 2 46.34 -12.15 18.06
CA THR A 2 45.33 -13.16 18.49
C THR A 2 44.96 -14.00 17.29
N SER A 3 45.24 -15.30 17.36
CA SER A 3 44.76 -16.19 16.31
C SER A 3 43.23 -16.23 16.34
N LEU A 4 42.59 -15.97 15.19
CA LEU A 4 41.13 -16.04 14.99
C LEU A 4 40.57 -17.35 15.56
N GLY A 5 41.35 -18.44 15.51
CA GLY A 5 41.03 -19.74 16.08
C GLY A 5 40.89 -19.77 17.61
N PHE A 6 41.62 -18.92 18.34
CA PHE A 6 41.46 -18.80 19.79
C PHE A 6 40.12 -18.14 20.13
N VAL A 7 39.80 -17.03 19.45
CA VAL A 7 38.55 -16.29 19.64
C VAL A 7 37.35 -17.19 19.34
N LEU A 8 37.38 -17.94 18.23
CA LEU A 8 36.32 -18.88 17.84
C LEU A 8 36.11 -20.01 18.84
N ARG A 9 37.21 -20.66 19.34
CA ARG A 9 37.11 -21.73 20.33
C ARG A 9 36.55 -21.23 21.66
N LEU A 10 36.99 -20.07 22.12
CA LEU A 10 36.50 -19.48 23.36
C LEU A 10 35.04 -19.08 23.22
N ALA A 11 34.64 -18.43 22.09
CA ALA A 11 33.27 -18.05 21.80
C ALA A 11 32.32 -19.27 21.77
N SER A 12 32.73 -20.37 21.13
CA SER A 12 31.88 -21.56 21.03
C SER A 12 31.73 -22.30 22.37
N ARG A 13 32.76 -22.28 23.22
CA ARG A 13 32.73 -22.90 24.55
C ARG A 13 31.84 -22.13 25.51
N GLU A 14 31.92 -20.80 25.49
CA GLU A 14 31.07 -19.89 26.25
C GLU A 14 29.60 -19.96 25.78
N ALA A 15 29.36 -20.04 24.48
CA ALA A 15 28.01 -20.11 23.90
C ALA A 15 27.28 -21.40 24.34
N ARG A 16 28.01 -22.54 24.44
CA ARG A 16 27.43 -23.80 24.93
C ARG A 16 26.94 -23.70 26.37
N ALA A 17 27.63 -22.97 27.23
CA ALA A 17 27.25 -22.77 28.63
C ALA A 17 26.03 -21.86 28.83
N ALA A 18 25.70 -21.01 27.83
CA ALA A 18 24.65 -20.03 27.92
C ALA A 18 23.40 -20.30 27.01
N ARG A 19 23.26 -21.54 26.48
CA ARG A 19 22.29 -21.93 25.44
C ARG A 19 20.86 -21.40 25.67
N LYS A 20 20.27 -21.60 26.87
CA LYS A 20 18.87 -21.21 27.15
C LYS A 20 18.59 -19.70 27.00
N ARG A 21 19.58 -18.85 27.27
CA ARG A 21 19.44 -17.40 27.20
C ARG A 21 19.71 -16.87 25.80
N LEU A 22 20.62 -17.52 25.10
CA LEU A 22 20.94 -17.23 23.72
C LEU A 22 19.77 -17.59 22.79
N LEU A 23 18.92 -18.56 23.16
CA LEU A 23 17.68 -18.88 22.44
C LEU A 23 16.69 -17.71 22.37
N LEU A 24 16.55 -16.91 23.42
CA LEU A 24 15.67 -15.72 23.39
C LEU A 24 16.16 -14.66 22.40
N LEU A 25 17.48 -14.50 22.32
CA LEU A 25 18.12 -13.59 21.38
C LEU A 25 17.91 -14.06 19.93
N THR A 26 18.15 -15.35 19.67
CA THR A 26 17.91 -15.93 18.35
C THR A 26 16.44 -15.84 17.95
N ALA A 27 15.51 -16.12 18.87
CA ALA A 27 14.07 -16.02 18.60
C ALA A 27 13.62 -14.62 18.17
N SER A 28 14.18 -13.58 18.81
CA SER A 28 13.89 -12.18 18.47
C SER A 28 14.35 -11.81 17.06
N VAL A 29 15.56 -12.23 16.67
CA VAL A 29 16.08 -12.05 15.30
C VAL A 29 15.29 -12.89 14.31
N THR A 30 14.98 -14.15 14.67
CA THR A 30 14.19 -15.07 13.84
C THR A 30 12.85 -14.47 13.45
N ALA A 31 12.11 -13.88 14.41
CA ALA A 31 10.83 -13.26 14.15
C ALA A 31 10.95 -12.06 13.19
N GLY A 32 11.93 -11.17 13.43
CA GLY A 32 12.14 -9.99 12.59
C GLY A 32 12.57 -10.32 11.16
N VAL A 33 13.56 -11.22 11.02
CA VAL A 33 14.03 -11.67 9.71
C VAL A 33 12.95 -12.48 8.99
N GLY A 34 12.21 -13.32 9.72
CA GLY A 34 11.10 -14.11 9.16
C GLY A 34 10.02 -13.23 8.54
N ALA A 35 9.61 -12.19 9.25
CA ALA A 35 8.65 -11.22 8.72
C ALA A 35 9.18 -10.50 7.46
N LEU A 36 10.46 -10.08 7.48
CA LEU A 36 11.08 -9.38 6.34
C LEU A 36 11.21 -10.29 5.11
N VAL A 37 11.66 -11.54 5.30
CA VAL A 37 11.80 -12.52 4.21
C VAL A 37 10.42 -12.89 3.64
N ALA A 38 9.43 -13.13 4.50
CA ALA A 38 8.08 -13.47 4.06
C ALA A 38 7.47 -12.36 3.18
N VAL A 39 7.52 -11.11 3.64
CA VAL A 39 6.96 -9.95 2.91
C VAL A 39 7.69 -9.70 1.60
N ASN A 40 9.03 -9.63 1.62
CA ASN A 40 9.80 -9.35 0.42
C ASN A 40 9.70 -10.48 -0.62
N SER A 41 9.78 -11.74 -0.17
CA SER A 41 9.66 -12.89 -1.07
C SER A 41 8.25 -13.00 -1.66
N PHE A 42 7.20 -12.71 -0.88
CA PHE A 42 5.84 -12.66 -1.40
C PHE A 42 5.66 -11.53 -2.43
N THR A 43 6.19 -10.34 -2.16
CA THR A 43 6.15 -9.20 -3.09
C THR A 43 6.88 -9.51 -4.40
N ASP A 44 8.06 -10.14 -4.33
CA ASP A 44 8.80 -10.58 -5.51
C ASP A 44 7.97 -11.57 -6.35
N ASN A 45 7.39 -12.59 -5.72
CA ASN A 45 6.56 -13.59 -6.39
C ASN A 45 5.30 -12.97 -7.01
N LEU A 46 4.67 -12.04 -6.31
CA LEU A 46 3.49 -11.35 -6.79
C LEU A 46 3.79 -10.51 -8.03
N THR A 47 4.91 -9.78 -8.03
CA THR A 47 5.34 -9.00 -9.20
C THR A 47 5.69 -9.87 -10.41
N VAL A 48 6.33 -11.01 -10.18
CA VAL A 48 6.63 -11.99 -11.24
C VAL A 48 5.34 -12.62 -11.79
N SER A 49 4.40 -13.01 -10.92
CA SER A 49 3.12 -13.60 -11.33
C SER A 49 2.25 -12.61 -12.11
N VAL A 50 2.19 -11.34 -11.68
CA VAL A 50 1.50 -10.27 -12.42
C VAL A 50 2.14 -10.05 -13.79
N ALA A 51 3.47 -10.01 -13.87
CA ALA A 51 4.17 -9.84 -15.14
C ALA A 51 3.90 -11.01 -16.12
N ALA A 52 3.84 -12.24 -15.60
CA ALA A 52 3.55 -13.43 -16.41
C ALA A 52 2.09 -13.48 -16.89
N GLN A 53 1.15 -12.94 -16.11
CA GLN A 53 -0.28 -12.96 -16.44
C GLN A 53 -0.79 -11.64 -17.03
N ALA A 54 0.08 -10.64 -17.21
CA ALA A 54 -0.30 -9.29 -17.64
C ALA A 54 -1.07 -9.28 -18.98
N GLN A 55 -0.73 -10.16 -19.91
CA GLN A 55 -1.43 -10.29 -21.20
C GLN A 55 -2.85 -10.85 -21.03
N ALA A 56 -3.01 -11.84 -20.15
CA ALA A 56 -4.33 -12.35 -19.80
C ALA A 56 -5.15 -11.31 -19.02
N LEU A 57 -4.50 -10.47 -18.19
CA LEU A 57 -5.19 -9.42 -17.43
C LEU A 57 -5.80 -8.33 -18.33
N LEU A 58 -5.14 -7.89 -19.41
CA LEU A 58 -5.73 -6.94 -20.35
C LEU A 58 -6.75 -7.64 -21.29
N GLY A 59 -6.59 -8.94 -21.51
CA GLY A 59 -7.39 -9.71 -22.47
C GLY A 59 -7.13 -9.34 -23.94
N ALA A 60 -6.15 -8.46 -24.21
CA ALA A 60 -5.78 -7.94 -25.52
C ALA A 60 -4.32 -7.46 -25.52
N ASP A 61 -3.76 -7.07 -26.67
CA ASP A 61 -2.44 -6.44 -26.76
C ASP A 61 -2.52 -4.92 -26.59
N LEU A 62 -3.61 -4.31 -27.10
CA LEU A 62 -3.90 -2.88 -27.03
C LEU A 62 -5.37 -2.67 -26.65
N ALA A 63 -5.66 -1.61 -25.93
CA ALA A 63 -7.01 -1.12 -25.67
C ALA A 63 -7.09 0.39 -25.95
N PHE A 64 -8.06 0.79 -26.76
CA PHE A 64 -8.41 2.19 -27.01
C PHE A 64 -9.65 2.51 -26.19
N THR A 65 -9.62 3.60 -25.43
CA THR A 65 -10.68 3.95 -24.48
C THR A 65 -11.17 5.38 -24.75
N ALA A 66 -12.48 5.59 -24.87
CA ALA A 66 -13.06 6.91 -25.05
C ALA A 66 -14.45 7.00 -24.43
N ARG A 67 -14.94 8.24 -24.20
CA ARG A 67 -16.32 8.50 -23.73
C ARG A 67 -17.35 8.59 -24.85
N LYS A 68 -16.90 8.60 -26.11
CA LYS A 68 -17.72 8.55 -27.31
C LYS A 68 -17.40 7.29 -28.08
N PRO A 69 -18.31 6.80 -28.92
CA PRO A 69 -17.99 5.68 -29.81
C PRO A 69 -16.71 5.97 -30.58
N LEU A 70 -15.73 5.05 -30.53
CA LEU A 70 -14.42 5.26 -31.18
C LEU A 70 -14.54 5.40 -32.70
N ALA A 71 -15.56 4.80 -33.29
CA ALA A 71 -15.89 4.94 -34.73
C ALA A 71 -16.33 6.37 -35.11
N GLU A 72 -16.87 7.15 -34.18
CA GLU A 72 -17.28 8.54 -34.39
C GLU A 72 -16.12 9.53 -34.22
N ILE A 73 -14.96 9.08 -33.73
CA ILE A 73 -13.78 9.89 -33.56
C ILE A 73 -12.84 9.63 -34.74
N PRO A 74 -12.70 10.58 -35.71
CA PRO A 74 -12.00 10.31 -36.98
C PRO A 74 -10.55 9.84 -36.81
N SER A 75 -9.85 10.40 -35.81
CA SER A 75 -8.46 10.02 -35.49
C SER A 75 -8.37 8.59 -34.96
N ALA A 76 -9.28 8.19 -34.06
CA ALA A 76 -9.31 6.85 -33.48
C ALA A 76 -9.77 5.80 -34.51
N ALA A 77 -10.84 6.11 -35.25
CA ALA A 77 -11.35 5.25 -36.32
C ALA A 77 -10.24 4.92 -37.33
N LYS A 78 -9.48 5.93 -37.78
CA LYS A 78 -8.35 5.74 -38.71
C LYS A 78 -7.29 4.79 -38.15
N TRP A 79 -6.95 4.92 -36.87
CA TRP A 79 -5.99 4.02 -36.22
C TRP A 79 -6.52 2.59 -36.10
N ILE A 80 -7.74 2.42 -35.62
CA ILE A 80 -8.37 1.11 -35.42
C ILE A 80 -8.54 0.40 -36.77
N ASP A 81 -9.05 1.11 -37.80
CA ASP A 81 -9.20 0.56 -39.16
C ASP A 81 -7.85 0.18 -39.77
N SER A 82 -6.81 0.99 -39.56
CA SER A 82 -5.46 0.67 -40.02
C SER A 82 -4.92 -0.59 -39.38
N LEU A 83 -5.17 -0.78 -38.08
CA LEU A 83 -4.76 -1.98 -37.35
C LEU A 83 -5.60 -3.21 -37.76
N ALA A 84 -6.91 -3.03 -37.92
CA ALA A 84 -7.81 -4.14 -38.34
C ALA A 84 -7.47 -4.72 -39.70
N LYS A 85 -6.93 -3.91 -40.64
CA LYS A 85 -6.45 -4.37 -41.96
C LYS A 85 -5.16 -5.17 -41.90
N LEU A 86 -4.45 -5.18 -40.79
CA LEU A 86 -3.20 -5.91 -40.67
C LEU A 86 -3.47 -7.42 -40.49
N PRO A 87 -2.72 -8.30 -41.19
CA PRO A 87 -2.94 -9.72 -41.08
C PRO A 87 -2.75 -10.25 -39.66
N GLY A 88 -3.67 -11.12 -39.21
CA GLY A 88 -3.67 -11.70 -37.87
C GLY A 88 -4.17 -10.78 -36.77
N THR A 89 -4.66 -9.58 -37.08
CA THR A 89 -5.23 -8.65 -36.09
C THR A 89 -6.73 -8.91 -35.94
N LYS A 90 -7.20 -8.90 -34.69
CA LYS A 90 -8.62 -8.97 -34.33
C LYS A 90 -8.99 -7.77 -33.45
N VAL A 91 -10.22 -7.29 -33.61
CA VAL A 91 -10.78 -6.18 -32.81
C VAL A 91 -12.06 -6.66 -32.18
N ALA A 92 -12.26 -6.35 -30.90
CA ALA A 92 -13.49 -6.59 -30.16
C ALA A 92 -13.86 -5.33 -29.37
N ARG A 93 -15.15 -5.01 -29.33
CA ARG A 93 -15.69 -3.82 -28.67
C ARG A 93 -16.31 -4.17 -27.33
N SER A 94 -16.17 -3.26 -26.41
CA SER A 94 -16.87 -3.32 -25.13
C SER A 94 -17.39 -1.93 -24.80
N VAL A 95 -18.56 -1.89 -24.20
CA VAL A 95 -19.14 -0.64 -23.72
C VAL A 95 -19.56 -0.83 -22.28
N SER A 96 -19.12 0.05 -21.40
CA SER A 96 -19.44 -0.01 -19.99
C SER A 96 -20.12 1.28 -19.50
N LEU A 97 -21.14 1.14 -18.66
CA LEU A 97 -21.87 2.23 -18.03
C LEU A 97 -22.51 1.77 -16.70
N ALA A 98 -22.77 2.73 -15.82
CA ALA A 98 -23.55 2.47 -14.61
C ALA A 98 -25.05 2.48 -14.97
N ALA A 99 -25.80 1.48 -14.49
CA ALA A 99 -27.22 1.33 -14.75
C ALA A 99 -27.95 0.75 -13.53
N MET A 100 -29.26 0.95 -13.45
CA MET A 100 -30.09 0.24 -12.48
C MET A 100 -30.56 -1.08 -13.08
N ALA A 101 -30.26 -2.16 -12.38
CA ALA A 101 -30.82 -3.47 -12.66
C ALA A 101 -31.93 -3.78 -11.67
N TYR A 102 -33.06 -4.29 -12.12
CA TYR A 102 -34.18 -4.65 -11.27
C TYR A 102 -34.83 -5.98 -11.72
N LEU A 103 -35.45 -6.63 -10.77
CA LEU A 103 -36.18 -7.87 -11.01
C LEU A 103 -37.68 -7.55 -11.09
N PRO A 104 -38.34 -7.70 -12.26
CA PRO A 104 -39.74 -7.32 -12.42
C PRO A 104 -40.70 -8.03 -11.43
N ASN A 105 -40.35 -9.24 -11.01
CA ASN A 105 -41.22 -10.08 -10.20
C ASN A 105 -41.06 -9.88 -8.68
N SER A 106 -39.90 -9.39 -8.19
CA SER A 106 -39.60 -9.24 -6.76
C SER A 106 -39.43 -7.79 -6.30
N GLY A 107 -39.35 -6.84 -7.25
CA GLY A 107 -39.12 -5.42 -6.95
C GLY A 107 -37.71 -5.09 -6.46
N GLY A 108 -36.82 -6.06 -6.33
CA GLY A 108 -35.41 -5.81 -5.96
C GLY A 108 -34.69 -5.03 -7.04
N ALA A 109 -34.07 -3.91 -6.68
CA ALA A 109 -33.29 -3.07 -7.60
C ALA A 109 -31.93 -2.74 -7.02
N ARG A 110 -30.89 -2.71 -7.89
CA ARG A 110 -29.52 -2.34 -7.50
C ARG A 110 -28.78 -1.63 -8.61
N LEU A 111 -27.94 -0.68 -8.22
CA LEU A 111 -26.98 -0.08 -9.16
C LEU A 111 -25.94 -1.13 -9.55
N VAL A 112 -25.76 -1.31 -10.84
CA VAL A 112 -24.82 -2.25 -11.44
C VAL A 112 -23.94 -1.56 -12.47
N GLN A 113 -22.78 -2.15 -12.73
CA GLN A 113 -21.99 -1.81 -13.90
C GLN A 113 -22.40 -2.73 -15.06
N LEU A 114 -23.17 -2.19 -15.98
CA LEU A 114 -23.50 -2.89 -17.22
C LEU A 114 -22.28 -2.86 -18.14
N ARG A 115 -21.87 -4.02 -18.62
CA ARG A 115 -20.80 -4.16 -19.61
C ARG A 115 -21.29 -4.99 -20.78
N SER A 116 -21.31 -4.39 -21.95
CA SER A 116 -21.55 -5.12 -23.19
C SER A 116 -20.22 -5.54 -23.80
N VAL A 117 -20.16 -6.73 -24.39
CA VAL A 117 -18.95 -7.28 -24.99
C VAL A 117 -19.24 -7.95 -26.32
N ASP A 118 -18.30 -7.81 -27.27
CA ASP A 118 -18.37 -8.51 -28.55
C ASP A 118 -17.97 -9.99 -28.37
N PRO A 119 -18.53 -10.89 -29.19
CA PRO A 119 -18.10 -12.27 -29.25
C PRO A 119 -16.60 -12.38 -29.56
N GLY A 120 -15.92 -13.27 -28.86
CA GLY A 120 -14.49 -13.50 -29.05
C GLY A 120 -13.56 -12.70 -28.11
N TRP A 121 -14.06 -11.75 -27.33
CA TRP A 121 -13.33 -11.20 -26.19
C TRP A 121 -13.52 -12.12 -24.97
N PRO A 122 -12.49 -12.35 -24.14
CA PRO A 122 -11.11 -11.86 -24.23
C PRO A 122 -10.29 -12.70 -25.23
N PHE A 123 -9.29 -12.07 -25.86
CA PHE A 123 -8.37 -12.76 -26.78
C PHE A 123 -7.33 -13.60 -26.03
N TYR A 124 -7.03 -13.25 -24.78
CA TYR A 124 -6.12 -13.94 -23.88
C TYR A 124 -6.78 -14.17 -22.54
N GLY A 125 -6.51 -15.33 -21.94
CA GLY A 125 -7.19 -15.76 -20.73
C GLY A 125 -8.58 -16.32 -21.02
N ALA A 126 -9.35 -16.57 -19.98
CA ALA A 126 -10.73 -17.05 -20.05
C ALA A 126 -11.57 -16.39 -18.98
N VAL A 127 -12.84 -16.12 -19.29
CA VAL A 127 -13.83 -15.71 -18.29
C VAL A 127 -14.37 -16.97 -17.61
N GLU A 128 -14.20 -17.03 -16.31
CA GLU A 128 -14.71 -18.14 -15.51
C GLU A 128 -16.17 -17.88 -15.12
N THR A 129 -17.03 -18.84 -15.44
CA THR A 129 -18.48 -18.73 -15.21
C THR A 129 -19.01 -19.93 -14.45
N SER A 130 -20.09 -19.75 -13.71
CA SER A 130 -20.87 -20.82 -13.13
C SER A 130 -22.31 -20.74 -13.67
N PRO A 131 -22.78 -21.73 -14.46
CA PRO A 131 -22.10 -22.94 -14.94
C PRO A 131 -20.91 -22.66 -15.85
N ALA A 132 -19.92 -23.57 -15.84
CA ALA A 132 -18.75 -23.44 -16.68
C ALA A 132 -19.13 -23.43 -18.18
N GLY A 133 -18.45 -22.57 -18.96
CA GLY A 133 -18.67 -22.45 -20.42
C GLY A 133 -19.90 -21.62 -20.81
N SER A 134 -20.49 -20.84 -19.89
CA SER A 134 -21.60 -19.93 -20.21
C SER A 134 -21.13 -18.70 -20.98
N TRP A 135 -19.87 -18.26 -20.84
CA TRP A 135 -19.35 -17.09 -21.52
C TRP A 135 -19.38 -17.19 -23.06
N PRO A 136 -18.84 -18.25 -23.71
CA PRO A 136 -18.88 -18.36 -25.14
C PRO A 136 -20.30 -18.56 -25.72
N ARG A 137 -21.25 -18.91 -24.85
CA ARG A 137 -22.66 -19.15 -25.22
C ARG A 137 -23.58 -17.98 -24.94
N LEU A 138 -23.01 -16.82 -24.52
CA LEU A 138 -23.80 -15.63 -24.28
C LEU A 138 -24.48 -15.21 -25.59
N GLN A 139 -25.79 -15.40 -25.66
CA GLN A 139 -26.62 -15.10 -26.82
C GLN A 139 -27.42 -13.83 -26.60
N ASP A 140 -28.11 -13.38 -27.65
CA ASP A 140 -29.03 -12.28 -27.55
C ASP A 140 -30.19 -12.61 -26.57
N GLY A 141 -30.43 -11.71 -25.64
CA GLY A 141 -31.41 -11.89 -24.57
C GLY A 141 -30.88 -12.55 -23.30
N ASP A 142 -29.60 -12.97 -23.27
CA ASP A 142 -28.98 -13.55 -22.10
C ASP A 142 -28.11 -12.53 -21.34
N ALA A 143 -28.01 -12.70 -20.02
CA ALA A 143 -27.08 -11.94 -19.17
C ALA A 143 -26.30 -12.86 -18.25
N LEU A 144 -25.05 -12.52 -18.03
CA LEU A 144 -24.21 -13.09 -16.98
C LEU A 144 -24.02 -12.03 -15.89
N VAL A 145 -24.16 -12.41 -14.64
CA VAL A 145 -24.17 -11.46 -13.51
C VAL A 145 -23.09 -11.79 -12.50
N ASP A 146 -22.67 -10.80 -11.74
CA ASP A 146 -21.81 -11.01 -10.57
C ASP A 146 -22.54 -11.86 -9.52
N PRO A 147 -21.87 -12.84 -8.89
CA PRO A 147 -22.51 -13.70 -7.86
C PRO A 147 -23.16 -12.91 -6.72
N SER A 148 -22.59 -11.73 -6.37
CA SER A 148 -23.10 -10.87 -5.30
C SER A 148 -24.44 -10.20 -5.64
N LEU A 149 -24.77 -10.08 -6.93
CA LEU A 149 -26.03 -9.46 -7.37
C LEU A 149 -27.24 -10.33 -7.03
N LEU A 150 -27.12 -11.65 -7.16
CA LEU A 150 -28.24 -12.56 -6.98
C LEU A 150 -28.91 -12.44 -5.60
N PRO A 151 -28.16 -12.56 -4.46
CA PRO A 151 -28.76 -12.38 -3.15
C PRO A 151 -29.20 -10.94 -2.89
N ALA A 152 -28.54 -9.95 -3.52
CA ALA A 152 -28.81 -8.54 -3.28
C ALA A 152 -30.17 -8.08 -3.83
N ILE A 153 -30.65 -8.70 -4.91
CA ILE A 153 -31.96 -8.39 -5.54
C ILE A 153 -32.97 -9.54 -5.40
N GLY A 154 -32.58 -10.64 -4.73
CA GLY A 154 -33.44 -11.82 -4.54
C GLY A 154 -33.63 -12.63 -5.83
N ALA A 155 -32.66 -12.58 -6.77
CA ALA A 155 -32.72 -13.27 -8.04
C ALA A 155 -32.07 -14.67 -7.99
N LYS A 156 -32.43 -15.51 -8.96
CA LYS A 156 -31.83 -16.82 -9.22
C LYS A 156 -31.43 -16.93 -10.68
N VAL A 157 -30.51 -17.84 -10.98
CA VAL A 157 -30.19 -18.21 -12.36
C VAL A 157 -31.46 -18.75 -13.02
N GLY A 158 -31.79 -18.22 -14.19
CA GLY A 158 -33.03 -18.47 -14.94
C GLY A 158 -34.04 -17.33 -14.88
N ASP A 159 -33.94 -16.43 -13.90
CA ASP A 159 -34.83 -15.27 -13.79
C ASP A 159 -34.56 -14.23 -14.87
N THR A 160 -35.54 -13.35 -15.11
CA THR A 160 -35.42 -12.24 -16.06
C THR A 160 -35.03 -10.96 -15.33
N LEU A 161 -33.86 -10.44 -15.66
CA LEU A 161 -33.31 -9.17 -15.16
C LEU A 161 -33.66 -8.05 -16.15
N SER A 162 -34.16 -6.93 -15.67
CA SER A 162 -34.38 -5.71 -16.47
C SER A 162 -33.25 -4.71 -16.21
N VAL A 163 -32.66 -4.20 -17.30
CA VAL A 163 -31.63 -3.13 -17.26
C VAL A 163 -31.99 -2.08 -18.28
N GLY A 164 -32.33 -0.89 -17.83
CA GLY A 164 -33.01 0.09 -18.68
C GLY A 164 -34.35 -0.47 -19.19
N GLU A 165 -34.61 -0.39 -20.48
CA GLU A 165 -35.79 -1.02 -21.12
C GLU A 165 -35.53 -2.46 -21.56
N GLY A 166 -34.26 -2.91 -21.56
CA GLY A 166 -33.86 -4.26 -21.94
C GLY A 166 -34.22 -5.31 -20.88
N ARG A 167 -34.63 -6.50 -21.36
CA ARG A 167 -34.92 -7.67 -20.51
C ARG A 167 -33.98 -8.80 -20.89
N PHE A 168 -33.29 -9.36 -19.89
CA PHE A 168 -32.26 -10.37 -20.09
C PHE A 168 -32.46 -11.55 -19.16
N ARG A 169 -32.33 -12.76 -19.65
CA ARG A 169 -32.37 -13.96 -18.83
C ARG A 169 -31.01 -14.19 -18.18
N ILE A 170 -30.96 -14.36 -16.89
CA ILE A 170 -29.75 -14.69 -16.16
C ILE A 170 -29.38 -16.15 -16.46
N VAL A 171 -28.34 -16.36 -17.26
CA VAL A 171 -27.88 -17.71 -17.66
C VAL A 171 -26.77 -18.26 -16.78
N GLY A 172 -26.21 -17.44 -15.90
CA GLY A 172 -25.15 -17.85 -14.96
C GLY A 172 -24.49 -16.66 -14.29
N THR A 173 -23.47 -16.97 -13.51
CA THR A 173 -22.66 -15.97 -12.79
C THR A 173 -21.24 -15.94 -13.34
N VAL A 174 -20.62 -14.76 -13.28
CA VAL A 174 -19.22 -14.55 -13.67
C VAL A 174 -18.37 -14.55 -12.40
N VAL A 175 -17.50 -15.54 -12.28
CA VAL A 175 -16.61 -15.72 -11.13
C VAL A 175 -15.33 -14.91 -11.27
N ASN A 176 -14.74 -14.94 -12.49
CA ASN A 176 -13.48 -14.24 -12.76
C ASN A 176 -13.47 -13.68 -14.18
N VAL A 177 -13.01 -12.45 -14.34
CA VAL A 177 -12.89 -11.77 -15.65
C VAL A 177 -11.45 -11.29 -15.82
N PRO A 178 -10.80 -11.56 -16.93
CA PRO A 178 -9.50 -10.98 -17.25
C PRO A 178 -9.51 -9.45 -17.12
N GLY A 179 -8.51 -8.89 -16.49
CA GLY A 179 -8.36 -7.44 -16.31
C GLY A 179 -9.11 -6.83 -15.14
N ASP A 180 -9.87 -7.62 -14.42
CA ASP A 180 -10.63 -7.16 -13.29
C ASP A 180 -9.82 -7.27 -12.00
N VAL A 181 -9.03 -6.27 -11.74
CA VAL A 181 -8.32 -6.13 -10.46
C VAL A 181 -9.37 -5.65 -9.45
N GLY A 182 -9.72 -6.45 -8.46
CA GLY A 182 -10.82 -6.30 -7.49
C GLY A 182 -11.12 -4.92 -6.88
N LEU A 183 -10.35 -3.89 -7.22
CA LEU A 183 -10.63 -2.47 -6.93
C LEU A 183 -11.87 -1.94 -7.65
N GLN A 184 -12.31 -2.57 -8.75
CA GLN A 184 -13.52 -2.17 -9.47
C GLN A 184 -14.80 -2.65 -8.77
N MET A 185 -14.71 -3.58 -7.81
CA MET A 185 -15.87 -3.98 -6.97
C MET A 185 -16.46 -2.82 -6.16
N ALA A 186 -15.74 -1.72 -5.99
CA ALA A 186 -16.25 -0.52 -5.32
C ALA A 186 -17.38 0.20 -6.10
N PHE A 187 -17.58 -0.13 -7.39
CA PHE A 187 -18.58 0.53 -8.24
C PHE A 187 -19.87 -0.26 -8.46
N GLY A 188 -20.08 -1.36 -7.76
CA GLY A 188 -21.28 -2.19 -7.80
C GLY A 188 -21.11 -3.52 -8.53
N ALA A 189 -22.12 -4.39 -8.40
CA ALA A 189 -22.16 -5.68 -9.06
C ALA A 189 -22.19 -5.52 -10.60
N ARG A 190 -21.58 -6.44 -11.33
CA ARG A 190 -21.49 -6.37 -12.80
C ARG A 190 -22.56 -7.20 -13.48
N VAL A 191 -23.00 -6.69 -14.63
CA VAL A 191 -23.91 -7.39 -15.56
C VAL A 191 -23.29 -7.37 -16.94
N PHE A 192 -23.10 -8.53 -17.54
CA PHE A 192 -22.54 -8.71 -18.88
C PHE A 192 -23.63 -9.11 -19.86
N ILE A 193 -23.69 -8.41 -20.99
CA ILE A 193 -24.61 -8.69 -22.13
C ILE A 193 -23.84 -8.67 -23.45
N ALA A 194 -24.42 -9.22 -24.50
CA ALA A 194 -23.87 -9.08 -25.84
C ALA A 194 -23.99 -7.63 -26.35
N THR A 195 -22.99 -7.13 -27.10
CA THR A 195 -22.99 -5.75 -27.62
C THR A 195 -24.17 -5.50 -28.56
N SER A 196 -24.64 -6.51 -29.30
CA SER A 196 -25.85 -6.45 -30.13
C SER A 196 -27.10 -6.01 -29.38
N GLN A 197 -27.17 -6.33 -28.08
CA GLN A 197 -28.32 -6.05 -27.22
C GLN A 197 -28.22 -4.72 -26.48
N LEU A 198 -27.11 -4.01 -26.56
CA LEU A 198 -26.94 -2.74 -25.82
C LEU A 198 -27.96 -1.68 -26.23
N ALA A 199 -28.32 -1.61 -27.50
CA ALA A 199 -29.30 -0.68 -28.02
C ALA A 199 -30.70 -0.90 -27.42
N SER A 200 -31.09 -2.14 -27.10
CA SER A 200 -32.39 -2.49 -26.51
C SER A 200 -32.56 -1.90 -25.09
N THR A 201 -31.46 -1.62 -24.39
CA THR A 201 -31.51 -1.02 -23.04
C THR A 201 -31.93 0.44 -23.03
N LYS A 202 -31.81 1.14 -24.18
CA LYS A 202 -32.02 2.61 -24.33
C LYS A 202 -31.23 3.47 -23.34
N LEU A 203 -30.14 2.96 -22.81
CA LEU A 203 -29.29 3.67 -21.84
C LEU A 203 -28.26 4.60 -22.48
N LEU A 204 -28.07 4.55 -23.80
CA LEU A 204 -27.13 5.38 -24.56
C LEU A 204 -27.70 6.75 -24.91
N GLY A 205 -28.42 7.39 -23.99
CA GLY A 205 -29.05 8.70 -24.20
C GLY A 205 -28.11 9.87 -23.86
N PHE A 206 -28.64 11.09 -24.07
CA PHE A 206 -27.94 12.31 -23.67
C PHE A 206 -27.69 12.32 -22.15
N GLY A 207 -26.44 12.64 -21.74
CA GLY A 207 -26.05 12.64 -20.34
C GLY A 207 -25.49 11.28 -19.81
N ALA A 208 -25.61 10.20 -20.56
CA ALA A 208 -25.09 8.91 -20.17
C ALA A 208 -23.55 8.95 -20.03
N ARG A 209 -23.04 8.47 -18.90
CA ARG A 209 -21.59 8.29 -18.68
C ARG A 209 -21.20 6.91 -19.21
N VAL A 210 -20.79 6.89 -20.46
CA VAL A 210 -20.44 5.67 -21.18
C VAL A 210 -18.94 5.64 -21.41
N GLU A 211 -18.34 4.48 -21.24
CA GLU A 211 -16.96 4.21 -21.59
C GLU A 211 -16.95 3.18 -22.73
N HIS A 212 -16.39 3.56 -23.87
CA HIS A 212 -16.20 2.72 -25.03
C HIS A 212 -14.77 2.24 -25.05
N GLU A 213 -14.57 0.92 -25.20
CA GLU A 213 -13.28 0.28 -25.28
C GLU A 213 -13.21 -0.60 -26.54
N ASP A 214 -12.21 -0.38 -27.38
CA ASP A 214 -11.89 -1.26 -28.49
C ASP A 214 -10.59 -2.02 -28.16
N PHE A 215 -10.71 -3.31 -27.96
CA PHE A 215 -9.61 -4.23 -27.68
C PHE A 215 -9.04 -4.76 -28.98
N VAL A 216 -7.71 -4.74 -29.10
CA VAL A 216 -7.01 -5.18 -30.31
C VAL A 216 -6.02 -6.29 -29.96
N GLN A 217 -6.18 -7.45 -30.60
CA GLN A 217 -5.18 -8.51 -30.66
C GLN A 217 -4.32 -8.27 -31.89
N LEU A 218 -3.02 -8.16 -31.73
CA LEU A 218 -2.07 -7.97 -32.82
C LEU A 218 -1.58 -9.32 -33.39
N GLY A 219 -1.27 -9.34 -34.67
CA GLY A 219 -0.57 -10.50 -35.27
C GLY A 219 0.85 -10.66 -34.70
N ALA A 220 1.36 -11.89 -34.76
CA ALA A 220 2.66 -12.25 -34.20
C ALA A 220 3.81 -11.33 -34.70
N GLY A 221 4.73 -11.00 -33.78
CA GLY A 221 5.93 -10.23 -34.07
C GLY A 221 5.74 -8.71 -34.11
N ARG A 222 4.59 -8.16 -33.69
CA ARG A 222 4.33 -6.72 -33.64
C ARG A 222 4.47 -6.17 -32.24
N ASP A 223 5.08 -4.98 -32.16
CA ASP A 223 5.29 -4.28 -30.88
C ASP A 223 4.11 -3.34 -30.58
N ALA A 224 3.24 -3.78 -29.66
CA ALA A 224 2.11 -2.99 -29.14
C ALA A 224 2.56 -1.66 -28.53
N GLN A 225 3.73 -1.61 -27.90
CA GLN A 225 4.24 -0.42 -27.24
C GLN A 225 4.72 0.64 -28.26
N ALA A 226 5.35 0.21 -29.36
CA ALA A 226 5.72 1.11 -30.45
C ALA A 226 4.47 1.73 -31.11
N ILE A 227 3.43 0.92 -31.35
CA ILE A 227 2.15 1.39 -31.89
C ILE A 227 1.49 2.39 -30.93
N ALA A 228 1.39 2.05 -29.67
CA ALA A 228 0.80 2.95 -28.66
C ALA A 228 1.56 4.27 -28.56
N LYS A 229 2.90 4.24 -28.58
CA LYS A 229 3.75 5.44 -28.54
C LYS A 229 3.53 6.35 -29.76
N ALA A 230 3.28 5.79 -30.93
CA ALA A 230 2.95 6.53 -32.16
C ALA A 230 1.50 7.07 -32.16
N ALA A 231 0.55 6.32 -31.61
CA ALA A 231 -0.87 6.68 -31.58
C ALA A 231 -1.20 7.75 -30.52
N ARG A 232 -0.61 7.67 -29.33
CA ARG A 232 -0.91 8.56 -28.19
C ARG A 232 -0.83 10.05 -28.49
N PRO A 233 0.19 10.60 -29.15
CA PRO A 233 0.25 12.04 -29.46
C PRO A 233 -0.90 12.49 -30.36
N GLN A 234 -1.30 11.65 -31.32
CA GLN A 234 -2.35 11.98 -32.29
C GLN A 234 -3.76 11.89 -31.69
N LEU A 235 -3.96 11.01 -30.71
CA LEU A 235 -5.24 10.74 -30.05
C LEU A 235 -5.49 11.58 -28.79
N ARG A 236 -4.46 12.25 -28.29
CA ARG A 236 -4.54 13.06 -27.07
C ARG A 236 -5.54 14.21 -27.18
N GLY A 237 -5.61 14.88 -28.33
CA GLY A 237 -6.54 15.97 -28.59
C GLY A 237 -8.01 15.55 -28.52
N ASP A 238 -8.29 14.32 -28.92
CA ASP A 238 -9.64 13.73 -28.94
C ASP A 238 -10.00 12.98 -27.64
N ARG A 239 -9.11 13.05 -26.63
CA ARG A 239 -9.27 12.38 -25.33
C ARG A 239 -9.45 10.86 -25.45
N VAL A 240 -8.78 10.25 -26.39
CA VAL A 240 -8.72 8.80 -26.52
C VAL A 240 -7.51 8.27 -25.74
N GLY A 241 -7.76 7.42 -24.77
CA GLY A 241 -6.74 6.68 -24.03
C GLY A 241 -6.24 5.52 -24.86
N VAL A 242 -4.92 5.25 -24.80
CA VAL A 242 -4.34 4.04 -25.40
C VAL A 242 -3.55 3.32 -24.30
N ARG A 243 -3.97 2.09 -23.99
CA ARG A 243 -3.33 1.22 -23.00
C ARG A 243 -2.72 -0.01 -23.67
N THR A 244 -1.61 -0.44 -23.14
CA THR A 244 -0.92 -1.68 -23.56
C THR A 244 -0.79 -2.62 -22.37
N VAL A 245 -0.51 -3.89 -22.62
CA VAL A 245 -0.14 -4.87 -21.59
C VAL A 245 1.00 -4.37 -20.69
N ALA A 246 1.98 -3.69 -21.30
CA ALA A 246 3.12 -3.16 -20.56
C ALA A 246 2.71 -2.02 -19.60
N ASP A 247 1.80 -1.13 -20.02
CA ASP A 247 1.30 -0.05 -19.16
C ASP A 247 0.52 -0.61 -17.96
N ASP A 248 -0.37 -1.55 -18.18
CA ASP A 248 -1.18 -2.16 -17.12
C ASP A 248 -0.30 -2.99 -16.17
N ARG A 249 0.68 -3.73 -16.73
CA ARG A 249 1.70 -4.41 -15.93
C ARG A 249 2.48 -3.43 -15.06
N ASP A 250 2.96 -2.32 -15.62
CA ASP A 250 3.77 -1.35 -14.90
C ASP A 250 2.93 -0.63 -13.83
N ASN A 251 1.66 -0.31 -14.11
CA ASN A 251 0.73 0.26 -13.13
C ASN A 251 0.48 -0.68 -11.95
N LEU A 252 0.17 -1.95 -12.22
CA LEU A 252 -0.03 -2.97 -11.19
C LEU A 252 1.25 -3.24 -10.40
N THR A 253 2.39 -3.40 -11.09
CA THR A 253 3.69 -3.61 -10.45
C THR A 253 4.06 -2.44 -9.56
N ASN A 254 3.83 -1.20 -10.00
CA ASN A 254 4.09 -0.01 -9.18
C ASN A 254 3.18 0.05 -7.94
N ALA A 255 1.91 -0.29 -8.05
CA ALA A 255 0.98 -0.35 -6.93
C ALA A 255 1.41 -1.43 -5.92
N LEU A 256 1.72 -2.63 -6.40
CA LEU A 256 2.18 -3.75 -5.58
C LEU A 256 3.54 -3.48 -4.92
N THR A 257 4.46 -2.83 -5.64
CA THR A 257 5.77 -2.44 -5.10
C THR A 257 5.61 -1.41 -3.98
N ARG A 258 4.69 -0.44 -4.13
CA ARG A 258 4.39 0.52 -3.05
C ARG A 258 3.83 -0.18 -1.82
N LEU A 259 2.87 -1.08 -2.01
CA LEU A 259 2.32 -1.88 -0.91
C LEU A 259 3.43 -2.72 -0.25
N GLY A 260 4.26 -3.41 -1.05
CA GLY A 260 5.41 -4.17 -0.58
C GLY A 260 6.41 -3.31 0.22
N ASN A 261 6.66 -2.08 -0.21
CA ASN A 261 7.53 -1.15 0.51
C ASN A 261 6.95 -0.76 1.87
N TYR A 262 5.63 -0.51 1.98
CA TYR A 262 4.98 -0.23 3.27
C TYR A 262 5.01 -1.45 4.19
N LEU A 263 4.67 -2.62 3.70
CA LEU A 263 4.76 -3.86 4.46
C LEU A 263 6.21 -4.17 4.87
N GLY A 264 7.17 -3.87 3.99
CA GLY A 264 8.59 -3.98 4.27
C GLY A 264 9.08 -3.04 5.38
N LEU A 265 8.53 -1.82 5.49
CA LEU A 265 8.80 -0.94 6.63
C LEU A 265 8.26 -1.51 7.95
N VAL A 266 7.07 -2.12 7.93
CA VAL A 266 6.53 -2.81 9.11
C VAL A 266 7.43 -3.97 9.51
N ALA A 267 7.88 -4.77 8.54
CA ALA A 267 8.81 -5.87 8.78
C ALA A 267 10.19 -5.38 9.27
N LEU A 268 10.67 -4.24 8.75
CA LEU A 268 11.89 -3.57 9.25
C LEU A 268 11.71 -3.11 10.71
N ALA A 269 10.55 -2.53 11.06
CA ALA A 269 10.27 -2.15 12.44
C ALA A 269 10.24 -3.37 13.36
N ALA A 270 9.69 -4.50 12.92
CA ALA A 270 9.76 -5.77 13.66
C ALA A 270 11.21 -6.27 13.80
N LEU A 271 12.05 -6.11 12.77
CA LEU A 271 13.49 -6.41 12.85
C LEU A 271 14.22 -5.50 13.83
N LEU A 272 13.87 -4.19 13.89
CA LEU A 272 14.43 -3.26 14.88
C LEU A 272 14.01 -3.63 16.31
N LEU A 273 12.77 -4.09 16.51
CA LEU A 273 12.33 -4.65 17.79
C LEU A 273 13.18 -5.88 18.16
N GLY A 274 13.47 -6.74 17.18
CA GLY A 274 14.42 -7.84 17.32
C GLY A 274 15.82 -7.38 17.74
N GLY A 275 16.30 -6.29 17.13
CA GLY A 275 17.58 -5.64 17.48
C GLY A 275 17.61 -5.11 18.92
N LEU A 276 16.52 -4.48 19.39
CA LEU A 276 16.38 -4.08 20.81
C LEU A 276 16.44 -5.30 21.73
N GLY A 277 15.82 -6.42 21.34
CA GLY A 277 15.92 -7.69 22.04
C GLY A 277 17.37 -8.19 22.12
N VAL A 278 18.14 -8.08 21.02
CA VAL A 278 19.57 -8.39 20.99
C VAL A 278 20.34 -7.51 21.95
N ALA A 279 20.15 -6.18 21.89
CA ALA A 279 20.83 -5.23 22.78
C ALA A 279 20.54 -5.53 24.25
N SER A 280 19.29 -5.84 24.59
CA SER A 280 18.86 -6.23 25.92
C SER A 280 19.54 -7.51 26.39
N ALA A 281 19.49 -8.57 25.56
CA ALA A 281 20.06 -9.86 25.90
C ALA A 281 21.59 -9.79 26.08
N VAL A 282 22.29 -9.06 25.21
CA VAL A 282 23.74 -8.82 25.31
C VAL A 282 24.07 -8.03 26.57
N HIS A 283 23.27 -7.00 26.90
CA HIS A 283 23.47 -6.22 28.13
C HIS A 283 23.36 -7.09 29.39
N VAL A 284 22.33 -7.94 29.46
CA VAL A 284 22.15 -8.90 30.58
C VAL A 284 23.27 -9.91 30.63
N PHE A 285 23.65 -10.43 29.47
CA PHE A 285 24.72 -11.42 29.37
C PHE A 285 26.06 -10.87 29.87
N ILE A 286 26.43 -9.65 29.47
CA ILE A 286 27.67 -9.00 29.95
C ILE A 286 27.63 -8.84 31.47
N ARG A 287 26.51 -8.34 32.05
CA ARG A 287 26.39 -8.17 33.51
C ARG A 287 26.58 -9.47 34.28
N GLN A 288 26.13 -10.59 33.78
CA GLN A 288 26.28 -11.90 34.41
C GLN A 288 27.68 -12.50 34.27
N ARG A 289 28.47 -11.99 33.33
CA ARG A 289 29.81 -12.43 33.04
C ARG A 289 30.89 -11.47 33.54
N LEU A 290 30.52 -10.46 34.33
CA LEU A 290 31.46 -9.45 34.83
C LEU A 290 32.65 -10.09 35.56
N ASP A 291 32.40 -11.09 36.41
CA ASP A 291 33.45 -11.78 37.14
C ASP A 291 34.38 -12.56 36.19
N SER A 292 33.83 -13.27 35.23
CA SER A 292 34.62 -14.00 34.22
C SER A 292 35.45 -13.06 33.36
N ILE A 293 34.90 -11.90 32.98
CA ILE A 293 35.58 -10.84 32.21
C ILE A 293 36.74 -10.26 33.03
N ALA A 294 36.52 -10.00 34.30
CA ALA A 294 37.54 -9.45 35.17
C ALA A 294 38.70 -10.47 35.40
N VAL A 295 38.38 -11.76 35.61
CA VAL A 295 39.38 -12.83 35.69
C VAL A 295 40.20 -12.93 34.39
N LEU A 296 39.54 -12.91 33.21
CA LEU A 296 40.26 -12.93 31.94
C LEU A 296 41.19 -11.72 31.78
N ARG A 297 40.80 -10.55 32.28
CA ARG A 297 41.65 -9.36 32.27
C ARG A 297 42.85 -9.49 33.22
N CYS A 298 42.65 -10.09 34.38
CA CYS A 298 43.74 -10.40 35.30
C CYS A 298 44.74 -11.41 34.71
N LEU A 299 44.25 -12.32 33.84
CA LEU A 299 45.09 -13.29 33.10
C LEU A 299 45.75 -12.67 31.84
N GLY A 300 45.63 -11.35 31.63
CA GLY A 300 46.30 -10.64 30.56
C GLY A 300 45.49 -10.46 29.27
N ALA A 301 44.18 -10.80 29.24
CA ALA A 301 43.36 -10.56 28.08
C ALA A 301 43.08 -9.07 27.92
N THR A 302 43.28 -8.53 26.71
CA THR A 302 42.97 -7.13 26.40
C THR A 302 41.47 -6.88 26.25
N SER A 303 41.01 -5.64 26.51
CA SER A 303 39.61 -5.25 26.33
C SER A 303 39.12 -5.53 24.89
N GLY A 304 40.00 -5.32 23.89
CA GLY A 304 39.66 -5.57 22.47
C GLY A 304 39.46 -7.04 22.16
N GLN A 305 40.25 -7.95 22.81
CA GLN A 305 40.06 -9.39 22.64
C GLN A 305 38.73 -9.86 23.21
N ILE A 306 38.39 -9.39 24.41
CA ILE A 306 37.13 -9.73 25.06
C ILE A 306 35.94 -9.17 24.25
N PHE A 307 36.06 -7.93 23.79
CA PHE A 307 35.06 -7.31 22.89
C PHE A 307 34.86 -8.15 21.63
N ALA A 308 35.95 -8.58 20.96
CA ALA A 308 35.87 -9.37 19.74
C ALA A 308 35.19 -10.74 19.98
N VAL A 309 35.45 -11.40 21.11
CA VAL A 309 34.80 -12.68 21.48
C VAL A 309 33.28 -12.50 21.59
N TYR A 310 32.84 -11.50 22.33
CA TYR A 310 31.40 -11.29 22.54
C TYR A 310 30.69 -10.74 21.29
N LEU A 311 31.38 -9.92 20.50
CA LEU A 311 30.83 -9.47 19.19
C LEU A 311 30.68 -10.67 18.24
N MET A 312 31.67 -11.57 18.18
CA MET A 312 31.58 -12.79 17.37
C MET A 312 30.44 -13.70 17.81
N GLN A 313 30.17 -13.78 19.11
CA GLN A 313 29.01 -14.51 19.62
C GLN A 313 27.70 -13.86 19.18
N ALA A 314 27.59 -12.54 19.28
CA ALA A 314 26.39 -11.79 18.82
C ALA A 314 26.15 -11.98 17.31
N VAL A 315 27.20 -11.89 16.50
CA VAL A 315 27.13 -12.14 15.04
C VAL A 315 26.78 -13.61 14.74
N GLY A 316 27.38 -14.55 15.44
CA GLY A 316 27.07 -15.98 15.26
C GLY A 316 25.61 -16.32 15.59
N MET A 317 25.06 -15.70 16.64
CA MET A 317 23.65 -15.84 16.98
C MET A 317 22.74 -15.09 16.00
N GLY A 318 23.18 -13.92 15.53
CA GLY A 318 22.55 -13.21 14.43
C GLY A 318 22.45 -14.07 13.16
N LEU A 319 23.51 -14.78 12.82
CA LEU A 319 23.54 -15.72 11.70
C LEU A 319 22.55 -16.87 11.88
N LEU A 320 22.58 -17.53 13.05
CA LEU A 320 21.65 -18.62 13.38
C LEU A 320 20.20 -18.14 13.40
N GLY A 321 19.94 -17.00 14.05
CA GLY A 321 18.62 -16.39 14.09
C GLY A 321 18.13 -15.98 12.70
N SER A 322 19.02 -15.45 11.86
CA SER A 322 18.68 -15.08 10.48
C SER A 322 18.42 -16.30 9.58
N ALA A 323 19.19 -17.38 9.74
CA ALA A 323 18.95 -18.62 9.01
C ALA A 323 17.60 -19.27 9.38
N LEU A 324 17.30 -19.36 10.69
CA LEU A 324 16.01 -19.84 11.18
C LEU A 324 14.88 -18.89 10.76
N GLY A 325 15.13 -17.57 10.78
CA GLY A 325 14.19 -16.55 10.33
C GLY A 325 13.89 -16.67 8.83
N ALA A 326 14.89 -16.88 8.01
CA ALA A 326 14.70 -17.12 6.59
C ALA A 326 13.87 -18.37 6.32
N LEU A 327 14.14 -19.47 7.02
CA LEU A 327 13.35 -20.71 6.93
C LEU A 327 11.89 -20.47 7.35
N PHE A 328 11.69 -19.79 8.48
CA PHE A 328 10.35 -19.43 8.98
C PHE A 328 9.63 -18.48 8.02
N GLY A 329 10.33 -17.49 7.44
CA GLY A 329 9.78 -16.56 6.45
C GLY A 329 9.35 -17.27 5.17
N VAL A 330 10.14 -18.24 4.67
CA VAL A 330 9.77 -19.10 3.54
C VAL A 330 8.55 -19.96 3.86
N ALA A 331 8.43 -20.47 5.08
CA ALA A 331 7.23 -21.20 5.49
C ALA A 331 6.01 -20.29 5.59
N LEU A 332 6.16 -19.10 6.17
CA LEU A 332 5.07 -18.13 6.34
C LEU A 332 4.54 -17.61 4.99
N GLN A 333 5.40 -17.39 4.00
CA GLN A 333 4.97 -16.94 2.68
C GLN A 333 4.04 -17.94 1.97
N GLN A 334 4.11 -19.26 2.30
CA GLN A 334 3.22 -20.28 1.72
C GLN A 334 1.76 -20.11 2.20
N VAL A 335 1.58 -19.51 3.37
CA VAL A 335 0.26 -19.26 3.95
C VAL A 335 -0.37 -17.97 3.43
N MET A 336 0.46 -17.00 2.97
CA MET A 336 -0.03 -15.70 2.52
C MET A 336 -1.06 -15.75 1.38
N PRO A 337 -0.88 -16.55 0.32
CA PRO A 337 -1.89 -16.65 -0.74
C PRO A 337 -3.24 -17.17 -0.25
N LEU A 338 -3.24 -18.09 0.72
CA LEU A 338 -4.49 -18.63 1.29
C LEU A 338 -5.30 -17.56 2.02
N VAL A 339 -4.62 -16.62 2.69
CA VAL A 339 -5.26 -15.51 3.41
C VAL A 339 -5.68 -14.39 2.47
N LEU A 340 -4.96 -14.19 1.37
CA LEU A 340 -5.16 -13.10 0.43
C LEU A 340 -5.88 -13.53 -0.86
N ALA A 341 -6.32 -14.78 -0.96
CA ALA A 341 -6.95 -15.33 -2.17
C ALA A 341 -8.15 -14.50 -2.64
N ASP A 342 -8.97 -14.00 -1.71
CA ASP A 342 -10.15 -13.20 -2.03
C ASP A 342 -9.82 -11.77 -2.49
N PHE A 343 -8.58 -11.29 -2.28
CA PHE A 343 -8.16 -9.93 -2.59
C PHE A 343 -7.25 -9.83 -3.81
N ILE A 344 -6.67 -10.94 -4.25
CA ILE A 344 -5.68 -10.94 -5.34
C ILE A 344 -6.22 -11.77 -6.50
N PRO A 345 -6.59 -11.14 -7.64
CA PRO A 345 -7.15 -11.81 -8.81
C PRO A 345 -6.10 -12.49 -9.69
N VAL A 346 -4.96 -12.89 -9.11
CA VAL A 346 -3.82 -13.47 -9.82
C VAL A 346 -3.36 -14.73 -9.10
N ASP A 347 -3.19 -15.82 -9.83
CA ASP A 347 -2.59 -17.04 -9.29
C ASP A 347 -1.11 -16.80 -8.97
N VAL A 348 -0.82 -16.66 -7.67
CA VAL A 348 0.54 -16.43 -7.19
C VAL A 348 1.28 -17.76 -7.01
N ARG A 349 2.25 -18.01 -7.87
CA ARG A 349 3.17 -19.14 -7.67
C ARG A 349 4.19 -18.77 -6.60
N VAL A 350 4.08 -19.41 -5.44
CA VAL A 350 4.95 -19.14 -4.29
C VAL A 350 6.22 -19.95 -4.40
N LEU A 351 7.30 -19.29 -4.82
CA LEU A 351 8.65 -19.84 -4.86
C LEU A 351 9.54 -19.08 -3.86
N PRO A 352 10.50 -19.74 -3.18
CA PRO A 352 11.46 -19.03 -2.35
C PRO A 352 12.27 -18.04 -3.19
N SER A 353 12.25 -16.75 -2.86
CA SER A 353 13.08 -15.73 -3.51
C SER A 353 14.50 -15.73 -2.91
N PRO A 354 15.54 -16.15 -3.66
CA PRO A 354 16.91 -16.13 -3.16
C PRO A 354 17.36 -14.72 -2.79
N ARG A 355 16.87 -13.72 -3.51
CA ARG A 355 17.16 -12.30 -3.25
C ARG A 355 16.61 -11.87 -1.89
N ALA A 356 15.35 -12.16 -1.60
CA ALA A 356 14.72 -11.82 -0.33
C ALA A 356 15.39 -12.54 0.85
N ILE A 357 15.77 -13.81 0.68
CA ILE A 357 16.49 -14.59 1.68
C ILE A 357 17.86 -13.97 1.99
N LEU A 358 18.67 -13.66 0.96
CA LEU A 358 20.00 -13.07 1.14
C LEU A 358 19.93 -11.70 1.79
N ILE A 359 18.99 -10.85 1.35
CA ILE A 359 18.76 -9.53 1.96
C ILE A 359 18.33 -9.69 3.42
N GLY A 360 17.34 -10.52 3.71
CA GLY A 360 16.86 -10.74 5.07
C GLY A 360 17.96 -11.28 6.01
N MET A 361 18.75 -12.25 5.56
CA MET A 361 19.86 -12.78 6.33
C MET A 361 20.95 -11.73 6.58
N SER A 362 21.35 -10.98 5.57
CA SER A 362 22.37 -9.94 5.72
C SER A 362 21.92 -8.83 6.67
N LEU A 363 20.64 -8.40 6.57
CA LEU A 363 20.06 -7.40 7.47
C LEU A 363 19.94 -7.90 8.91
N GLY A 364 19.58 -9.16 9.13
CA GLY A 364 19.50 -9.75 10.47
C GLY A 364 20.87 -9.86 11.13
N ILE A 365 21.89 -10.29 10.39
CA ILE A 365 23.29 -10.35 10.89
C ILE A 365 23.79 -8.94 11.20
N TRP A 366 23.57 -8.00 10.28
CA TRP A 366 23.96 -6.59 10.45
C TRP A 366 23.29 -5.95 11.66
N THR A 367 21.99 -6.10 11.79
CA THR A 367 21.21 -5.57 12.92
C THR A 367 21.71 -6.17 14.24
N SER A 368 21.95 -7.48 14.30
CA SER A 368 22.50 -8.14 15.48
C SER A 368 23.87 -7.58 15.87
N ALA A 369 24.74 -7.34 14.89
CA ALA A 369 26.06 -6.76 15.13
C ALA A 369 25.97 -5.32 15.65
N VAL A 370 25.19 -4.46 14.97
CA VAL A 370 25.09 -3.03 15.31
C VAL A 370 24.43 -2.81 16.66
N PHE A 371 23.33 -3.53 16.97
CA PHE A 371 22.66 -3.42 18.26
C PHE A 371 23.46 -4.02 19.43
N ALA A 372 24.34 -4.97 19.18
CA ALA A 372 25.27 -5.49 20.19
C ALA A 372 26.40 -4.51 20.51
N LEU A 373 26.78 -3.59 19.62
CA LEU A 373 27.92 -2.67 19.81
C LEU A 373 27.78 -1.83 21.06
N LEU A 374 26.62 -1.18 21.28
CA LEU A 374 26.42 -0.29 22.41
C LEU A 374 26.62 -0.95 23.78
N PRO A 375 25.97 -2.13 24.07
CA PRO A 375 26.22 -2.84 25.31
C PRO A 375 27.67 -3.33 25.43
N LEU A 376 28.28 -3.79 24.33
CA LEU A 376 29.65 -4.34 24.34
C LEU A 376 30.71 -3.28 24.63
N LEU A 377 30.50 -2.03 24.22
CA LEU A 377 31.41 -0.93 24.56
C LEU A 377 31.55 -0.72 26.08
N GLY A 378 30.53 -1.12 26.87
CA GLY A 378 30.61 -1.10 28.34
C GLY A 378 31.70 -2.02 28.93
N ILE A 379 32.17 -3.05 28.20
CA ILE A 379 33.22 -3.98 28.64
C ILE A 379 34.56 -3.23 28.83
N ARG A 380 34.79 -2.15 28.08
CA ARG A 380 36.05 -1.39 28.15
C ARG A 380 36.24 -0.68 29.50
N GLU A 381 35.15 -0.38 30.20
CA GLU A 381 35.15 0.35 31.48
C GLU A 381 35.29 -0.59 32.69
N ILE A 382 35.28 -1.91 32.48
CA ILE A 382 35.40 -2.88 33.59
C ILE A 382 36.83 -2.89 34.07
N SER A 383 37.06 -2.42 35.31
CA SER A 383 38.38 -2.48 35.97
C SER A 383 38.68 -3.91 36.41
N PRO A 384 39.95 -4.41 36.31
CA PRO A 384 40.37 -5.68 36.91
C PRO A 384 40.11 -5.73 38.42
N LEU A 385 40.17 -4.61 39.10
CA LEU A 385 39.94 -4.52 40.56
C LEU A 385 38.45 -4.66 40.96
N ALA A 386 37.52 -4.68 39.99
CA ALA A 386 36.08 -4.78 40.26
C ALA A 386 35.72 -6.13 40.94
N THR A 387 36.50 -7.19 40.73
CA THR A 387 36.32 -8.49 41.43
C THR A 387 36.66 -8.44 42.91
N LEU A 388 37.57 -7.57 43.30
CA LEU A 388 38.01 -7.43 44.70
C LEU A 388 37.03 -6.53 45.51
N ARG A 389 36.30 -5.67 44.83
CA ARG A 389 35.27 -4.82 45.45
C ARG A 389 33.89 -5.41 45.19
N ARG A 390 33.29 -6.09 46.16
CA ARG A 390 31.90 -6.59 46.12
C ARG A 390 30.81 -5.52 45.95
N THR A 391 31.17 -4.24 45.88
CA THR A 391 30.25 -3.13 45.63
C THR A 391 30.05 -2.98 44.12
N VAL A 392 28.90 -3.38 43.66
CA VAL A 392 28.43 -3.12 42.28
C VAL A 392 28.26 -1.59 42.12
N SER A 393 29.32 -0.91 41.72
CA SER A 393 29.22 0.47 41.31
C SER A 393 28.35 0.54 40.05
N PRO A 394 27.31 1.38 39.99
CA PRO A 394 26.54 1.54 38.75
C PRO A 394 27.50 1.99 37.65
N LEU A 395 27.49 1.28 36.54
CA LEU A 395 28.25 1.66 35.33
C LEU A 395 27.84 3.10 34.97
N ARG A 396 28.67 4.10 35.34
CA ARG A 396 28.45 5.49 34.92
C ARG A 396 28.65 5.54 33.40
N ILE A 397 27.58 5.85 32.68
CA ILE A 397 27.64 6.05 31.22
C ILE A 397 28.47 7.33 31.00
N ARG A 398 29.73 7.14 30.65
CA ARG A 398 30.58 8.22 30.14
C ARG A 398 30.41 8.27 28.61
N TRP A 399 30.04 9.46 28.11
CA TRP A 399 30.02 9.69 26.66
C TRP A 399 31.46 9.75 26.15
N ASP A 400 31.92 8.66 25.52
CA ASP A 400 33.21 8.54 24.86
C ASP A 400 32.99 8.55 23.34
N LEU A 401 34.00 9.00 22.59
CA LEU A 401 33.96 9.07 21.11
C LEU A 401 33.45 7.78 20.47
N TYR A 402 33.85 6.62 21.01
CA TYR A 402 33.41 5.31 20.50
C TYR A 402 31.91 5.08 20.67
N ARG A 403 31.29 5.57 21.75
CA ARG A 403 29.84 5.48 21.94
C ARG A 403 29.09 6.40 20.99
N VAL A 404 29.62 7.62 20.79
CA VAL A 404 29.04 8.55 19.82
C VAL A 404 29.08 7.93 18.41
N ILE A 405 30.22 7.36 18.01
CA ILE A 405 30.36 6.66 16.72
C ILE A 405 29.35 5.49 16.63
N ALA A 406 29.19 4.69 17.69
CA ALA A 406 28.26 3.56 17.68
C ALA A 406 26.79 4.02 17.58
N VAL A 407 26.42 5.11 18.26
CA VAL A 407 25.06 5.69 18.14
C VAL A 407 24.85 6.25 16.74
N VAL A 408 25.81 7.00 16.20
CA VAL A 408 25.73 7.52 14.82
C VAL A 408 25.64 6.38 13.80
N ALA A 409 26.43 5.33 13.97
CA ALA A 409 26.37 4.14 13.11
C ALA A 409 25.02 3.42 13.20
N LEU A 410 24.42 3.34 14.41
CA LEU A 410 23.10 2.77 14.63
C LEU A 410 22.02 3.61 13.88
N VAL A 411 22.03 4.92 14.09
CA VAL A 411 21.05 5.81 13.44
C VAL A 411 21.22 5.80 11.92
N ALA A 412 22.47 5.91 11.44
CA ALA A 412 22.76 5.83 10.01
C ALA A 412 22.35 4.48 9.40
N SER A 413 22.52 3.39 10.15
CA SER A 413 22.06 2.05 9.74
C SER A 413 20.54 2.01 9.62
N VAL A 414 19.77 2.50 10.60
CA VAL A 414 18.31 2.52 10.55
C VAL A 414 17.80 3.38 9.38
N VAL A 415 18.37 4.57 9.19
CA VAL A 415 18.03 5.46 8.07
C VAL A 415 18.36 4.79 6.74
N GLY A 416 19.56 4.21 6.62
CA GLY A 416 20.00 3.54 5.40
C GLY A 416 19.14 2.33 5.04
N LEU A 417 18.81 1.48 6.01
CA LEU A 417 17.93 0.32 5.82
C LEU A 417 16.52 0.74 5.38
N ALA A 418 15.95 1.74 6.04
CA ALA A 418 14.64 2.28 5.67
C ALA A 418 14.66 2.94 4.28
N ALA A 419 15.73 3.67 3.95
CA ALA A 419 15.91 4.30 2.66
C ALA A 419 16.02 3.27 1.51
N VAL A 420 16.73 2.17 1.74
CA VAL A 420 16.82 1.06 0.76
C VAL A 420 15.46 0.39 0.58
N GLN A 421 14.70 0.20 1.67
CA GLN A 421 13.38 -0.45 1.62
C GLN A 421 12.34 0.40 0.86
N VAL A 422 12.38 1.73 1.00
CA VAL A 422 11.38 2.64 0.39
C VAL A 422 11.88 3.24 -0.93
N GLY A 423 13.18 3.18 -1.20
CA GLY A 423 13.80 3.83 -2.36
C GLY A 423 13.97 5.35 -2.21
N SER A 424 13.87 5.91 -0.99
CA SER A 424 13.97 7.36 -0.73
C SER A 424 14.65 7.65 0.60
N LEU A 425 15.77 8.40 0.57
CA LEU A 425 16.49 8.83 1.78
C LEU A 425 15.63 9.70 2.70
N VAL A 426 14.80 10.57 2.12
CA VAL A 426 13.94 11.49 2.91
C VAL A 426 12.89 10.70 3.68
N GLN A 427 12.24 9.73 3.04
CA GLN A 427 11.23 8.87 3.70
C GLN A 427 11.88 7.95 4.72
N GLY A 428 13.07 7.42 4.44
CA GLY A 428 13.86 6.65 5.40
C GLY A 428 14.24 7.45 6.64
N ALA A 429 14.63 8.71 6.47
CA ALA A 429 14.93 9.62 7.59
C ALA A 429 13.68 9.93 8.43
N TRP A 430 12.53 10.17 7.81
CA TRP A 430 11.25 10.36 8.50
C TRP A 430 10.83 9.12 9.30
N PHE A 431 11.00 7.92 8.71
CA PHE A 431 10.74 6.67 9.41
C PHE A 431 11.66 6.51 10.64
N ALA A 432 12.97 6.74 10.47
CA ALA A 432 13.92 6.67 11.57
C ALA A 432 13.62 7.70 12.67
N ALA A 433 13.20 8.92 12.30
CA ALA A 433 12.76 9.96 13.23
C ALA A 433 11.50 9.54 13.99
N ALA A 434 10.52 8.94 13.32
CA ALA A 434 9.30 8.44 13.96
C ALA A 434 9.60 7.31 14.96
N VAL A 435 10.41 6.33 14.55
CA VAL A 435 10.86 5.23 15.44
C VAL A 435 11.66 5.77 16.61
N GLY A 436 12.61 6.69 16.36
CA GLY A 436 13.40 7.33 17.40
C GLY A 436 12.54 8.15 18.37
N GLY A 437 11.54 8.88 17.86
CA GLY A 437 10.57 9.62 18.66
C GLY A 437 9.72 8.70 19.54
N ALA A 438 9.21 7.60 18.99
CA ALA A 438 8.48 6.59 19.76
C ALA A 438 9.33 5.99 20.88
N LEU A 439 10.58 5.62 20.58
CA LEU A 439 11.53 5.10 21.59
C LEU A 439 11.86 6.15 22.65
N LEU A 440 11.99 7.43 22.28
CA LEU A 440 12.19 8.53 23.23
C LEU A 440 11.00 8.70 24.16
N VAL A 441 9.78 8.68 23.63
CA VAL A 441 8.54 8.76 24.44
C VAL A 441 8.46 7.58 25.41
N LEU A 442 8.73 6.36 24.96
CA LEU A 442 8.74 5.17 25.78
C LEU A 442 9.84 5.22 26.86
N TRP A 443 11.00 5.76 26.52
CA TRP A 443 12.09 5.97 27.49
C TRP A 443 11.68 6.98 28.56
N LEU A 444 11.09 8.12 28.20
CA LEU A 444 10.54 9.10 29.14
C LEU A 444 9.43 8.49 30.00
N ALA A 445 8.52 7.70 29.39
CA ALA A 445 7.49 6.98 30.11
C ALA A 445 8.08 5.99 31.14
N SER A 446 9.16 5.29 30.79
CA SER A 446 9.86 4.39 31.71
C SER A 446 10.46 5.13 32.89
N LEU A 447 11.05 6.32 32.67
CA LEU A 447 11.58 7.18 33.74
C LEU A 447 10.44 7.70 34.64
N ALA A 448 9.33 8.13 34.03
CA ALA A 448 8.15 8.57 34.77
C ALA A 448 7.56 7.44 35.61
N LEU A 449 7.48 6.22 35.07
CA LEU A 449 7.04 5.04 35.82
C LEU A 449 7.93 4.73 37.02
N MET A 450 9.25 4.77 36.85
CA MET A 450 10.21 4.56 37.94
C MET A 450 10.14 5.68 38.99
N TRP A 451 9.99 6.93 38.56
CA TRP A 451 9.81 8.07 39.45
C TRP A 451 8.50 7.97 40.23
N GLY A 452 7.39 7.63 39.53
CA GLY A 452 6.08 7.42 40.15
C GLY A 452 6.09 6.26 41.15
N ALA A 453 6.69 5.12 40.78
CA ALA A 453 6.85 3.98 41.67
C ALA A 453 7.66 4.34 42.93
N ARG A 454 8.67 5.21 42.79
CA ARG A 454 9.47 5.69 43.95
C ARG A 454 8.70 6.70 44.83
N ARG A 455 7.87 7.57 44.24
CA ARG A 455 7.21 8.68 44.92
C ARG A 455 5.87 8.31 45.58
N PHE A 456 5.12 7.40 44.94
CA PHE A 456 3.73 7.10 45.29
C PHE A 456 3.53 5.71 45.94
N THR A 457 4.58 5.08 46.50
CA THR A 457 4.44 3.79 47.20
C THR A 457 4.01 4.00 48.63
N PRO A 458 2.72 3.80 49.01
CA PRO A 458 2.27 3.98 50.37
C PRO A 458 2.85 2.92 51.31
N ALA A 459 3.21 3.30 52.52
CA ALA A 459 3.70 2.36 53.52
C ALA A 459 2.62 1.36 53.99
N SER A 460 1.35 1.69 53.78
CA SER A 460 0.18 0.87 54.14
C SER A 460 -0.10 -0.31 53.23
N TRP A 461 0.57 -0.39 52.07
CA TRP A 461 0.33 -1.45 51.12
C TRP A 461 0.89 -2.82 51.60
N PRO A 462 0.25 -3.95 51.24
CA PRO A 462 0.78 -5.29 51.52
C PRO A 462 2.21 -5.45 51.02
N TYR A 463 3.01 -6.21 51.74
CA TYR A 463 4.45 -6.41 51.48
C TYR A 463 4.73 -6.80 50.03
N LEU A 464 3.93 -7.69 49.42
CA LEU A 464 4.12 -8.18 48.06
C LEU A 464 4.05 -7.05 47.01
N TRP A 465 3.04 -6.16 47.11
CA TRP A 465 2.87 -5.03 46.20
C TRP A 465 3.98 -3.99 46.39
N ARG A 466 4.31 -3.68 47.60
CA ARG A 466 5.40 -2.75 47.94
C ARG A 466 6.75 -3.28 47.43
N GLN A 467 7.03 -4.56 47.60
CA GLN A 467 8.27 -5.19 47.14
C GLN A 467 8.30 -5.27 45.59
N GLY A 468 7.17 -5.54 44.93
CA GLY A 468 7.04 -5.52 43.49
C GLY A 468 7.36 -4.14 42.91
N LEU A 469 6.75 -3.07 43.43
CA LEU A 469 7.04 -1.69 42.99
C LEU A 469 8.47 -1.26 43.31
N ALA A 470 8.99 -1.64 44.50
CA ALA A 470 10.38 -1.36 44.85
C ALA A 470 11.38 -1.97 43.89
N ASN A 471 11.07 -3.15 43.31
CA ASN A 471 11.91 -3.78 42.31
C ASN A 471 11.99 -2.97 41.00
N LEU A 472 11.00 -2.15 40.65
CA LEU A 472 11.02 -1.34 39.42
C LEU A 472 12.12 -0.26 39.44
N HIS A 473 12.52 0.24 40.60
CA HIS A 473 13.52 1.32 40.74
C HIS A 473 14.83 0.88 41.39
N ARG A 474 15.03 -0.42 41.70
CA ARG A 474 16.30 -0.94 42.21
C ARG A 474 17.45 -0.71 41.23
N PRO A 475 18.64 -0.32 41.72
CA PRO A 475 19.82 -0.25 40.88
C PRO A 475 20.11 -1.64 40.28
N ALA A 476 20.34 -1.70 39.00
CA ALA A 476 20.49 -2.90 38.19
C ALA A 476 19.19 -3.55 37.66
N ASN A 477 18.03 -2.93 37.82
CA ASN A 477 16.80 -3.43 37.22
C ASN A 477 16.76 -3.17 35.68
N GLN A 478 15.97 -3.98 35.00
CA GLN A 478 15.80 -3.95 33.54
C GLN A 478 14.50 -3.25 33.11
N THR A 479 13.87 -2.49 34.01
CA THR A 479 12.57 -1.85 33.78
C THR A 479 12.56 -1.03 32.50
N VAL A 480 13.57 -0.18 32.25
CA VAL A 480 13.67 0.62 31.02
C VAL A 480 13.66 -0.28 29.77
N THR A 481 14.46 -1.34 29.77
CA THR A 481 14.58 -2.23 28.61
C THR A 481 13.28 -3.00 28.35
N VAL A 482 12.61 -3.46 29.41
CA VAL A 482 11.32 -4.16 29.30
C VAL A 482 10.23 -3.20 28.81
N VAL A 483 10.16 -1.99 29.33
CA VAL A 483 9.21 -0.96 28.88
C VAL A 483 9.45 -0.59 27.42
N LEU A 484 10.71 -0.43 27.01
CA LEU A 484 11.05 -0.17 25.61
C LEU A 484 10.62 -1.33 24.70
N ALA A 485 10.94 -2.57 25.07
CA ALA A 485 10.62 -3.73 24.22
C ALA A 485 9.12 -3.98 24.12
N LEU A 486 8.40 -4.06 25.26
CA LEU A 486 6.95 -4.29 25.28
C LEU A 486 6.18 -3.07 24.73
N GLY A 487 6.60 -1.86 25.13
CA GLY A 487 5.97 -0.62 24.67
C GLY A 487 6.12 -0.42 23.18
N PHE A 488 7.31 -0.69 22.61
CA PHE A 488 7.52 -0.59 21.16
C PHE A 488 6.73 -1.65 20.39
N GLY A 489 6.64 -2.88 20.91
CA GLY A 489 5.79 -3.92 20.32
C GLY A 489 4.31 -3.52 20.33
N ALA A 490 3.79 -3.01 21.46
CA ALA A 490 2.44 -2.50 21.57
C ALA A 490 2.21 -1.29 20.63
N PHE A 491 3.16 -0.37 20.55
CA PHE A 491 3.12 0.77 19.62
C PHE A 491 2.98 0.32 18.18
N LEU A 492 3.77 -0.67 17.74
CA LEU A 492 3.70 -1.21 16.37
C LEU A 492 2.34 -1.85 16.08
N LEU A 493 1.84 -2.69 17.00
CA LEU A 493 0.54 -3.34 16.85
C LEU A 493 -0.59 -2.32 16.79
N THR A 494 -0.59 -1.33 17.69
CA THR A 494 -1.61 -0.27 17.71
C THR A 494 -1.55 0.58 16.45
N THR A 495 -0.34 0.95 16.00
CA THR A 495 -0.17 1.73 14.77
C THR A 495 -0.69 0.98 13.56
N LEU A 496 -0.37 -0.32 13.44
CA LEU A 496 -0.86 -1.16 12.33
C LEU A 496 -2.37 -1.31 12.36
N PHE A 497 -2.95 -1.59 13.54
CA PHE A 497 -4.39 -1.73 13.71
C PHE A 497 -5.13 -0.42 13.39
N THR A 498 -4.63 0.72 13.88
CA THR A 498 -5.22 2.04 13.61
C THR A 498 -5.12 2.40 12.13
N ALA A 499 -3.98 2.12 11.49
CA ALA A 499 -3.81 2.35 10.06
C ALA A 499 -4.78 1.50 9.22
N GLN A 500 -4.92 0.21 9.57
CA GLN A 500 -5.88 -0.69 8.93
C GLN A 500 -7.32 -0.21 9.13
N HIS A 501 -7.69 0.16 10.35
CA HIS A 501 -9.04 0.62 10.69
C HIS A 501 -9.41 1.91 9.95
N ASN A 502 -8.51 2.90 9.93
CA ASN A 502 -8.73 4.14 9.20
C ASN A 502 -8.86 3.91 7.69
N LEU A 503 -8.00 3.03 7.13
CA LEU A 503 -8.07 2.69 5.71
C LEU A 503 -9.40 2.00 5.36
N LEU A 504 -9.86 1.08 6.18
CA LEU A 504 -11.14 0.42 6.00
C LEU A 504 -12.31 1.40 6.16
N GLN A 505 -12.27 2.32 7.12
CA GLN A 505 -13.29 3.36 7.28
C GLN A 505 -13.35 4.30 6.08
N ASP A 506 -12.21 4.68 5.50
CA ASP A 506 -12.17 5.50 4.30
C ASP A 506 -12.70 4.77 3.05
N LEU A 507 -12.55 3.43 3.01
CA LEU A 507 -13.03 2.58 1.92
C LEU A 507 -14.49 2.15 2.10
N THR A 508 -14.96 1.98 3.34
CA THR A 508 -16.37 1.71 3.59
C THR A 508 -17.17 2.98 3.29
N LEU A 509 -17.91 2.93 2.19
CA LEU A 509 -18.91 3.92 1.83
C LEU A 509 -20.14 3.85 2.74
N ASP A 510 -20.00 3.43 3.99
CA ASP A 510 -21.04 3.51 5.01
C ASP A 510 -21.28 4.99 5.36
N GLY A 511 -21.77 5.67 4.33
CA GLY A 511 -22.07 7.09 4.32
C GLY A 511 -23.36 7.45 5.04
N GLY A 512 -23.77 6.68 6.01
CA GLY A 512 -25.06 6.95 6.68
C GLY A 512 -24.98 7.66 8.01
N GLY A 513 -23.82 7.72 8.66
CA GLY A 513 -23.90 8.08 10.07
C GLY A 513 -23.29 9.43 10.44
N ALA A 514 -21.99 9.55 10.46
CA ALA A 514 -21.35 10.65 11.19
C ALA A 514 -20.77 11.79 10.33
N SER A 515 -20.57 11.58 9.02
CA SER A 515 -19.87 12.55 8.17
C SER A 515 -20.81 13.43 7.30
N GLY A 516 -22.13 13.22 7.35
CA GLY A 516 -23.09 13.99 6.55
C GLY A 516 -22.89 13.87 5.04
N ARG A 517 -22.19 12.83 4.58
CA ARG A 517 -22.02 12.54 3.15
C ARG A 517 -23.29 11.90 2.61
N PRO A 518 -23.80 12.36 1.45
CA PRO A 518 -24.98 11.74 0.84
C PRO A 518 -24.64 10.33 0.36
N ASN A 519 -25.53 9.38 0.63
CA ASN A 519 -25.46 8.01 0.12
C ASN A 519 -26.15 7.84 -1.26
N LEU A 520 -26.96 8.83 -1.65
CA LEU A 520 -27.58 8.92 -2.95
C LEU A 520 -27.31 10.31 -3.54
N VAL A 521 -26.79 10.37 -4.75
CA VAL A 521 -26.52 11.62 -5.47
C VAL A 521 -27.14 11.52 -6.85
N LEU A 522 -28.08 12.39 -7.11
CA LEU A 522 -28.73 12.52 -8.42
C LEU A 522 -28.03 13.63 -9.19
N PHE A 523 -27.62 13.36 -10.43
CA PHE A 523 -26.90 14.29 -11.27
C PHE A 523 -27.77 14.75 -12.46
N ASP A 524 -27.42 15.91 -12.98
CA ASP A 524 -28.00 16.47 -14.24
C ASP A 524 -29.51 16.72 -14.20
N ILE A 525 -30.03 17.05 -13.01
CA ILE A 525 -31.43 17.45 -12.84
C ILE A 525 -31.58 18.84 -13.44
N GLN A 526 -32.43 18.95 -14.48
CA GLN A 526 -32.72 20.22 -15.10
C GLN A 526 -33.66 21.07 -14.20
N PRO A 527 -33.62 22.40 -14.31
CA PRO A 527 -34.45 23.30 -13.45
C PRO A 527 -35.92 22.97 -13.46
N ASP A 528 -36.47 22.55 -14.60
CA ASP A 528 -37.87 22.16 -14.79
C ASP A 528 -38.21 20.81 -14.15
N GLN A 529 -37.24 19.90 -14.00
CA GLN A 529 -37.41 18.58 -13.39
C GLN A 529 -37.32 18.60 -11.86
N ARG A 530 -36.78 19.67 -11.26
CA ARG A 530 -36.51 19.75 -9.84
C ARG A 530 -37.74 19.50 -8.96
N ALA A 531 -38.89 20.05 -9.35
CA ALA A 531 -40.15 19.90 -8.61
C ALA A 531 -40.64 18.45 -8.63
N ALA A 532 -40.56 17.78 -9.78
CA ALA A 532 -40.97 16.39 -9.94
C ALA A 532 -40.02 15.43 -9.15
N VAL A 533 -38.72 15.69 -9.19
CA VAL A 533 -37.73 14.90 -8.43
C VAL A 533 -37.96 15.06 -6.93
N ASN A 534 -38.22 16.28 -6.45
CA ASN A 534 -38.53 16.50 -5.03
C ASN A 534 -39.81 15.79 -4.60
N ALA A 535 -40.87 15.83 -5.43
CA ALA A 535 -42.12 15.13 -5.14
C ALA A 535 -41.89 13.61 -5.08
N ALA A 536 -41.09 13.05 -5.99
CA ALA A 536 -40.75 11.63 -6.00
C ALA A 536 -39.94 11.23 -4.74
N LEU A 537 -38.93 12.02 -4.35
CA LEU A 537 -38.15 11.77 -3.13
C LEU A 537 -39.04 11.87 -1.88
N ALA A 538 -39.92 12.85 -1.82
CA ALA A 538 -40.83 13.00 -0.69
C ALA A 538 -41.84 11.85 -0.57
N SER A 539 -42.31 11.27 -1.69
CA SER A 539 -43.22 10.13 -1.68
C SER A 539 -42.55 8.85 -1.12
N GLU A 540 -41.22 8.76 -1.25
CA GLU A 540 -40.40 7.67 -0.71
C GLU A 540 -39.87 7.98 0.71
N GLY A 541 -40.26 9.11 1.31
CA GLY A 541 -39.81 9.49 2.65
C GLY A 541 -38.34 9.92 2.72
N LEU A 542 -37.73 10.26 1.58
CA LEU A 542 -36.32 10.66 1.50
C LEU A 542 -36.21 12.20 1.57
N PRO A 543 -35.32 12.75 2.42
CA PRO A 543 -35.09 14.18 2.47
C PRO A 543 -34.37 14.66 1.20
N GLY A 544 -35.04 15.39 0.33
CA GLY A 544 -34.50 15.99 -0.91
C GLY A 544 -34.09 17.45 -0.76
N ASP A 545 -33.43 17.83 0.31
CA ASP A 545 -33.21 19.23 0.70
C ASP A 545 -31.89 19.84 0.20
N ARG A 546 -30.96 19.07 -0.36
CA ARG A 546 -29.69 19.59 -0.86
C ARG A 546 -29.58 19.54 -2.37
N PHE A 547 -29.88 20.64 -3.01
CA PHE A 547 -29.60 20.86 -4.43
C PHE A 547 -28.42 21.82 -4.57
N GLU A 548 -27.35 21.30 -5.18
CA GLU A 548 -26.15 22.08 -5.49
C GLU A 548 -26.17 22.43 -6.99
N PRO A 549 -26.40 23.70 -7.37
CA PRO A 549 -26.43 24.08 -8.78
C PRO A 549 -25.03 23.90 -9.40
N ILE A 550 -24.97 23.29 -10.57
CA ILE A 550 -23.74 23.16 -11.35
C ILE A 550 -23.82 24.12 -12.54
N VAL A 551 -22.97 25.13 -12.55
CA VAL A 551 -22.87 26.10 -13.63
C VAL A 551 -21.61 25.84 -14.43
N PRO A 552 -21.71 25.36 -15.69
CA PRO A 552 -20.56 25.22 -16.56
C PRO A 552 -20.06 26.61 -16.97
N MET A 553 -18.79 26.90 -16.70
CA MET A 553 -18.17 28.19 -16.98
C MET A 553 -16.86 28.03 -17.71
N ARG A 554 -16.51 28.98 -18.56
CA ARG A 554 -15.19 29.08 -19.19
C ARG A 554 -14.55 30.42 -18.82
N ILE A 555 -13.26 30.40 -18.62
CA ILE A 555 -12.50 31.64 -18.44
C ILE A 555 -12.42 32.34 -19.80
N THR A 556 -13.01 33.54 -19.91
CA THR A 556 -13.00 34.35 -21.14
C THR A 556 -11.86 35.36 -21.14
N SER A 557 -11.50 35.89 -19.96
CA SER A 557 -10.41 36.84 -19.81
C SER A 557 -9.71 36.70 -18.46
N VAL A 558 -8.45 37.08 -18.40
CA VAL A 558 -7.67 37.12 -17.17
C VAL A 558 -6.97 38.49 -17.09
N LYS A 559 -7.21 39.20 -16.00
CA LYS A 559 -6.69 40.58 -15.79
C LYS A 559 -6.94 41.49 -17.00
N GLY A 560 -8.15 41.42 -17.57
CA GLY A 560 -8.59 42.22 -18.71
C GLY A 560 -8.05 41.78 -20.09
N LYS A 561 -7.19 40.74 -20.14
CA LYS A 561 -6.70 40.20 -21.41
C LYS A 561 -7.55 38.99 -21.83
N PRO A 562 -8.10 38.96 -23.06
CA PRO A 562 -8.90 37.83 -23.54
C PRO A 562 -8.01 36.56 -23.61
N VAL A 563 -8.60 35.41 -23.29
CA VAL A 563 -7.91 34.13 -23.28
C VAL A 563 -7.34 33.77 -24.66
N THR A 564 -7.98 34.19 -25.73
CA THR A 564 -7.48 34.00 -27.10
C THR A 564 -6.12 34.67 -27.33
N ALA A 565 -5.89 35.86 -26.76
CA ALA A 565 -4.62 36.56 -26.84
C ALA A 565 -3.55 35.92 -25.96
N LEU A 566 -3.94 35.28 -24.84
CA LEU A 566 -3.03 34.56 -23.96
C LEU A 566 -2.61 33.19 -24.54
N LEU A 567 -3.46 32.56 -25.32
CA LEU A 567 -3.21 31.30 -25.99
C LEU A 567 -2.41 31.45 -27.29
N ALA A 568 -2.57 32.56 -28.02
CA ALA A 568 -1.83 32.84 -29.24
C ALA A 568 -0.30 32.96 -28.99
N GLY A 569 0.10 33.35 -27.77
CA GLY A 569 1.51 33.36 -27.36
C GLY A 569 2.07 32.00 -26.92
N ALA A 570 1.23 30.96 -26.83
CA ALA A 570 1.60 29.63 -26.30
C ALA A 570 1.55 28.51 -27.37
N GLU A 571 1.29 28.83 -28.62
CA GLU A 571 1.12 27.85 -29.72
C GLU A 571 2.43 27.19 -30.22
N GLY A 572 3.54 27.31 -29.50
CA GLY A 572 4.81 26.67 -29.82
C GLY A 572 5.26 25.53 -28.92
N ALA A 573 4.46 25.08 -27.96
CA ALA A 573 4.91 24.11 -26.97
C ALA A 573 3.91 22.94 -26.76
N PRO A 574 4.38 21.71 -26.53
CA PRO A 574 3.54 20.52 -26.41
C PRO A 574 2.57 20.65 -25.22
N ASP A 575 1.31 20.37 -25.50
CA ASP A 575 0.18 20.45 -24.57
C ASP A 575 0.19 19.26 -23.59
N ASP A 576 0.56 19.51 -22.33
CA ASP A 576 0.45 18.56 -21.23
C ASP A 576 -0.97 18.55 -20.61
N SER A 577 -1.99 18.34 -21.45
CA SER A 577 -3.36 18.18 -20.97
C SER A 577 -3.62 16.77 -20.43
N ALA A 578 -3.04 16.48 -19.27
CA ALA A 578 -3.45 15.33 -18.47
C ALA A 578 -4.80 15.62 -17.80
N GLY A 579 -5.76 14.68 -17.88
CA GLY A 579 -7.09 14.81 -17.32
C GLY A 579 -7.10 14.96 -15.77
N PRO A 580 -8.27 15.20 -15.15
CA PRO A 580 -8.40 15.49 -13.72
C PRO A 580 -7.81 14.40 -12.80
N ASP A 581 -7.66 13.17 -13.28
CA ASP A 581 -7.07 12.06 -12.53
C ASP A 581 -5.54 12.12 -12.41
N SER A 582 -4.86 12.82 -13.34
CA SER A 582 -3.40 13.01 -13.25
C SER A 582 -2.99 14.08 -12.24
N ALA A 583 -3.88 15.00 -11.87
CA ALA A 583 -3.62 15.97 -10.80
C ALA A 583 -3.60 15.30 -9.41
N ALA A 584 -4.38 14.25 -9.20
CA ALA A 584 -4.33 13.42 -8.01
C ALA A 584 -3.07 12.55 -7.96
N GLN A 585 -2.66 12.00 -9.10
CA GLN A 585 -1.43 11.20 -9.23
C GLN A 585 -0.17 12.05 -9.11
N SER A 586 -0.16 13.28 -9.61
CA SER A 586 0.97 14.21 -9.46
C SER A 586 1.17 14.70 -8.02
N ARG A 587 0.12 14.77 -7.21
CA ARG A 587 0.21 15.05 -5.76
C ARG A 587 0.74 13.86 -4.97
N ALA A 588 0.51 12.63 -5.43
CA ALA A 588 1.03 11.42 -4.81
C ALA A 588 2.53 11.17 -5.14
N GLN A 589 3.02 11.71 -6.25
CA GLN A 589 4.43 11.63 -6.63
C GLN A 589 5.19 12.84 -6.09
N GLY A 590 5.43 12.91 -4.78
CA GLY A 590 6.15 13.96 -4.07
C GLY A 590 7.53 14.35 -4.64
N ARG A 591 7.58 14.90 -5.85
CA ARG A 591 8.75 15.58 -6.40
C ARG A 591 8.72 17.07 -6.03
N ARG A 592 9.06 17.37 -4.79
CA ARG A 592 9.59 18.67 -4.41
C ARG A 592 11.11 18.55 -4.31
N GLY A 593 11.80 18.84 -5.41
CA GLY A 593 13.20 19.20 -5.37
C GLY A 593 13.33 20.66 -4.88
N PRO A 594 14.28 21.00 -4.01
CA PRO A 594 14.53 22.37 -3.59
C PRO A 594 15.31 23.11 -4.69
N GLY A 595 14.74 24.17 -5.23
CA GLY A 595 15.45 25.13 -6.05
C GLY A 595 15.20 25.00 -7.56
N GLY A 596 14.22 25.73 -8.05
CA GLY A 596 14.02 25.91 -9.48
C GLY A 596 12.79 26.74 -9.80
N ARG A 597 12.84 28.07 -9.59
CA ARG A 597 11.96 29.03 -10.28
C ARG A 597 12.25 28.94 -11.78
N ARG A 598 11.55 28.08 -12.48
CA ARG A 598 11.28 28.15 -13.91
C ARG A 598 9.97 27.42 -14.16
N GLY A 599 8.84 28.05 -13.79
CA GLY A 599 7.53 27.74 -14.36
C GLY A 599 7.59 28.11 -15.82
N GLY A 600 7.81 27.14 -16.69
CA GLY A 600 7.63 27.32 -18.12
C GLY A 600 6.20 27.77 -18.38
N ALA A 601 5.99 28.70 -19.28
CA ALA A 601 4.75 29.32 -19.67
C ALA A 601 3.62 28.34 -20.12
N ASN A 602 3.91 27.05 -20.19
CA ASN A 602 3.03 25.99 -20.71
C ASN A 602 2.13 25.31 -19.68
N GLY A 603 2.43 25.38 -18.37
CA GLY A 603 1.63 24.73 -17.35
C GLY A 603 0.24 25.37 -17.13
N GLY A 604 -0.04 26.50 -17.73
CA GLY A 604 -1.28 27.27 -17.54
C GLY A 604 -2.30 27.20 -18.69
N ALA A 605 -1.87 26.86 -19.90
CA ALA A 605 -2.73 26.93 -21.09
C ALA A 605 -3.93 25.96 -21.03
N TRP A 606 -3.79 24.81 -20.41
CA TRP A 606 -4.90 23.86 -20.19
C TRP A 606 -6.01 24.43 -19.32
N ALA A 607 -5.66 25.27 -18.33
CA ALA A 607 -6.62 25.89 -17.42
C ALA A 607 -7.58 26.84 -18.17
N PHE A 608 -7.13 27.44 -19.26
CA PHE A 608 -7.95 28.35 -20.06
C PHE A 608 -8.80 27.65 -21.12
N ARG A 609 -8.48 26.41 -21.45
CA ARG A 609 -9.21 25.63 -22.48
C ARG A 609 -10.30 24.73 -21.90
N ARG A 610 -10.28 24.49 -20.58
CA ARG A 610 -11.26 23.59 -19.93
C ARG A 610 -12.53 24.34 -19.51
N GLU A 611 -13.62 23.62 -19.46
CA GLU A 611 -14.84 24.02 -18.84
C GLU A 611 -14.81 23.75 -17.34
N TYR A 612 -15.10 24.74 -16.54
CA TYR A 612 -15.17 24.62 -15.09
C TYR A 612 -16.62 24.38 -14.69
N ARG A 613 -16.83 23.35 -13.88
CA ARG A 613 -18.10 23.15 -13.19
C ARG A 613 -18.03 23.92 -11.88
N SER A 614 -18.69 25.07 -11.86
CA SER A 614 -18.76 25.92 -10.68
C SER A 614 -20.09 25.72 -9.97
N THR A 615 -20.15 26.11 -8.72
CA THR A 615 -21.38 26.16 -7.94
C THR A 615 -21.48 27.51 -7.24
N TYR A 616 -22.69 27.89 -6.88
CA TYR A 616 -22.92 29.04 -5.99
C TYR A 616 -23.75 28.57 -4.78
N ARG A 617 -23.41 29.08 -3.61
CA ARG A 617 -24.07 28.75 -2.36
C ARG A 617 -23.89 29.87 -1.35
N SER A 618 -24.86 30.04 -0.48
CA SER A 618 -24.85 31.05 0.58
C SER A 618 -24.07 30.62 1.84
N VAL A 619 -23.84 29.32 2.01
CA VAL A 619 -23.22 28.74 3.20
C VAL A 619 -21.89 28.04 2.84
N LEU A 620 -20.87 28.23 3.66
CA LEU A 620 -19.58 27.50 3.55
C LEU A 620 -19.78 26.01 3.77
N GLY A 621 -19.11 25.22 2.97
CA GLY A 621 -19.03 23.76 3.19
C GLY A 621 -18.20 23.41 4.43
N PRO A 622 -18.46 22.24 5.04
CA PRO A 622 -17.77 21.82 6.28
C PRO A 622 -16.25 21.65 6.12
N ALA A 623 -15.76 21.49 4.89
CA ALA A 623 -14.34 21.34 4.58
C ALA A 623 -13.68 22.66 4.11
N GLU A 624 -14.40 23.78 4.11
CA GLU A 624 -13.92 25.07 3.62
C GLU A 624 -13.70 26.05 4.75
N ARG A 625 -12.64 26.83 4.63
CA ARG A 625 -12.28 27.89 5.57
C ARG A 625 -11.90 29.15 4.82
N VAL A 626 -12.51 30.26 5.16
CA VAL A 626 -12.09 31.58 4.68
C VAL A 626 -10.75 31.93 5.33
N THR A 627 -9.72 32.10 4.51
CA THR A 627 -8.37 32.45 4.99
C THR A 627 -8.15 33.96 5.07
N SER A 628 -8.88 34.74 4.29
CA SER A 628 -8.84 36.21 4.27
C SER A 628 -10.12 36.74 3.63
N GLY A 629 -10.64 37.85 4.11
CA GLY A 629 -11.91 38.43 3.68
C GLY A 629 -13.11 37.85 4.42
N ARG A 630 -14.30 38.04 3.87
CA ARG A 630 -15.56 37.49 4.41
C ARG A 630 -16.29 36.71 3.30
N TRP A 631 -17.01 35.71 3.71
CA TRP A 631 -17.96 35.00 2.86
C TRP A 631 -19.17 35.90 2.73
N PHE A 632 -19.71 36.12 1.59
CA PHE A 632 -20.77 37.07 1.22
C PHE A 632 -21.42 37.92 2.31
#